data_a5a8c6fd420bc5e216809cea1dae5c22
#
_entry.id   a5a8c6fd420bc5e216809cea1dae5c22
#
_cell.length_a   1.000
_cell.length_b   1.000
_cell.length_c   1.000
_cell.angle_alpha   90.00
_cell.angle_beta   90.00
_cell.angle_gamma   90.00
#
_symmetry.space_group_name_H-M   'P 1'
#
loop_
_entity.id
_entity.type
_entity.pdbx_description
1 polymer ?
#
loop_
_entity_poly.entity_id
_entity_poly.type
_entity_poly.pdbx_seq_one_letter_code
_entity_poly.pdbx_strand_id
1 'polypeptide(L)'
;MKKVYLDKDINEKVLKDKKIAIIGYGSQGHAHAQNLKDSGFEVCVGLNKESKSVTKAQANGLEVYDIATAAKQADIIMLLVPDEVMPEIYEKDIKDNLDAGNYLAFAHAFNVHYNQIVPPEDVNVFMVAPKSPGHMVRRQYENGKGVPALYAVYQDKSNNTELIAKAYAKGIGSGRSGILETTFKEEVETDLFGEQVVLCGGVVELMKSGFEVLVEAGYSQEAAYFECVNEMKLIIDMIYEGGIMNMNNSISNTAEFGEYVVGKKIITQDTKQVMREVLEDIKNGDFAKEFILEEKANNPKINAHRQNMKDHSIEKIGTQLRKLMTM
;
A
#
# COMPACT_ATOMS: atom_id res chain seq x y z
N MET A 1 7.95 1.94 23.37
CA MET A 1 7.98 1.35 22.01
C MET A 1 6.75 0.47 21.88
N LYS A 2 5.98 0.56 20.77
CA LYS A 2 4.86 -0.36 20.52
C LYS A 2 5.39 -1.81 20.45
N LYS A 3 4.59 -2.78 20.90
CA LYS A 3 4.96 -4.20 20.84
C LYS A 3 4.99 -4.67 19.40
N VAL A 4 6.04 -5.38 19.01
CA VAL A 4 6.14 -6.07 17.72
C VAL A 4 5.74 -7.54 17.94
N TYR A 5 4.75 -8.00 17.20
CA TYR A 5 4.31 -9.40 17.21
C TYR A 5 4.99 -10.16 16.07
N LEU A 6 5.53 -11.33 16.38
CA LEU A 6 6.13 -12.24 15.42
C LEU A 6 5.30 -13.53 15.31
N ASP A 7 5.57 -14.38 14.33
CA ASP A 7 4.85 -15.64 14.11
C ASP A 7 4.65 -16.48 15.37
N LYS A 8 5.66 -16.54 16.25
CA LYS A 8 5.63 -17.27 17.52
C LYS A 8 4.63 -16.72 18.54
N ASP A 9 4.26 -15.45 18.41
CA ASP A 9 3.37 -14.75 19.34
C ASP A 9 1.88 -14.86 18.91
N ILE A 10 1.60 -15.48 17.75
CA ILE A 10 0.30 -15.43 17.09
C ILE A 10 -0.30 -16.82 16.95
N ASN A 11 -1.48 -17.02 17.49
CA ASN A 11 -2.26 -18.24 17.33
C ASN A 11 -3.12 -18.17 16.04
N GLU A 12 -2.66 -18.81 14.98
CA GLU A 12 -3.37 -18.85 13.68
C GLU A 12 -4.59 -19.78 13.66
N LYS A 13 -4.72 -20.66 14.65
CA LYS A 13 -5.83 -21.64 14.71
C LYS A 13 -7.21 -20.97 14.79
N VAL A 14 -7.26 -19.69 15.19
CA VAL A 14 -8.51 -18.91 15.23
C VAL A 14 -9.12 -18.67 13.83
N LEU A 15 -8.33 -18.87 12.75
CA LEU A 15 -8.81 -18.79 11.36
C LEU A 15 -9.16 -20.14 10.75
N LYS A 16 -8.86 -21.28 11.43
CA LYS A 16 -8.90 -22.60 10.79
C LYS A 16 -10.27 -22.98 10.21
N ASP A 17 -11.33 -22.56 10.89
CA ASP A 17 -12.70 -22.91 10.49
C ASP A 17 -13.44 -21.69 9.90
N LYS A 18 -12.68 -20.71 9.38
CA LYS A 18 -13.24 -19.49 8.77
C LYS A 18 -12.95 -19.43 7.29
N LYS A 19 -13.98 -19.12 6.53
CA LYS A 19 -13.87 -18.85 5.11
C LYS A 19 -13.55 -17.37 4.88
N ILE A 20 -12.54 -17.09 4.07
CA ILE A 20 -12.06 -15.74 3.78
C ILE A 20 -12.40 -15.39 2.33
N ALA A 21 -13.19 -14.33 2.13
CA ALA A 21 -13.41 -13.75 0.80
C ALA A 21 -12.48 -12.56 0.59
N ILE A 22 -11.70 -12.60 -0.47
CA ILE A 22 -10.89 -11.47 -0.94
C ILE A 22 -11.67 -10.78 -2.07
N ILE A 23 -12.13 -9.57 -1.81
CA ILE A 23 -12.88 -8.76 -2.78
C ILE A 23 -11.90 -7.91 -3.56
N GLY A 24 -11.71 -8.26 -4.83
CA GLY A 24 -10.67 -7.68 -5.70
C GLY A 24 -9.44 -8.58 -5.84
N TYR A 25 -8.78 -8.53 -7.01
CA TYR A 25 -7.57 -9.31 -7.31
C TYR A 25 -6.52 -8.44 -8.02
N GLY A 26 -6.36 -7.23 -7.48
CA GLY A 26 -5.34 -6.25 -7.87
C GLY A 26 -4.00 -6.49 -7.18
N SER A 27 -3.25 -5.41 -6.90
CA SER A 27 -1.92 -5.47 -6.29
C SER A 27 -1.91 -6.19 -4.94
N GLN A 28 -2.75 -5.80 -3.99
CA GLN A 28 -2.83 -6.48 -2.69
C GLN A 28 -3.65 -7.76 -2.76
N GLY A 29 -4.79 -7.75 -3.48
CA GLY A 29 -5.71 -8.88 -3.51
C GLY A 29 -5.09 -10.20 -3.97
N HIS A 30 -4.24 -10.19 -5.02
CA HIS A 30 -3.56 -11.39 -5.47
C HIS A 30 -2.57 -11.93 -4.42
N ALA A 31 -1.86 -11.04 -3.74
CA ALA A 31 -0.88 -11.44 -2.72
C ALA A 31 -1.56 -12.01 -1.47
N HIS A 32 -2.58 -11.33 -0.95
CA HIS A 32 -3.34 -11.80 0.20
C HIS A 32 -3.99 -13.16 -0.08
N ALA A 33 -4.71 -13.30 -1.20
CA ALA A 33 -5.42 -14.53 -1.55
C ALA A 33 -4.47 -15.73 -1.68
N GLN A 34 -3.35 -15.55 -2.38
CA GLN A 34 -2.39 -16.64 -2.58
C GLN A 34 -1.64 -16.98 -1.30
N ASN A 35 -1.18 -15.98 -0.53
CA ASN A 35 -0.45 -16.22 0.71
C ASN A 35 -1.32 -16.93 1.76
N LEU A 36 -2.58 -16.51 1.92
CA LEU A 36 -3.52 -17.18 2.82
C LEU A 36 -3.81 -18.62 2.40
N LYS A 37 -4.03 -18.85 1.10
CA LYS A 37 -4.19 -20.20 0.56
C LYS A 37 -2.98 -21.08 0.82
N ASP A 38 -1.77 -20.57 0.53
CA ASP A 38 -0.52 -21.30 0.76
C ASP A 38 -0.24 -21.52 2.26
N SER A 39 -0.82 -20.68 3.14
CA SER A 39 -0.84 -20.87 4.59
C SER A 39 -1.89 -21.87 5.07
N GLY A 40 -2.69 -22.44 4.16
CA GLY A 40 -3.65 -23.52 4.46
C GLY A 40 -5.04 -23.03 4.89
N PHE A 41 -5.40 -21.78 4.62
CA PHE A 41 -6.73 -21.25 4.91
C PHE A 41 -7.69 -21.41 3.73
N GLU A 42 -9.00 -21.48 4.04
CA GLU A 42 -10.04 -21.50 3.03
C GLU A 42 -10.28 -20.10 2.46
N VAL A 43 -9.94 -19.91 1.18
CA VAL A 43 -9.97 -18.60 0.52
C VAL A 43 -10.73 -18.68 -0.79
N CYS A 44 -11.65 -17.74 -0.99
CA CYS A 44 -12.26 -17.46 -2.28
C CYS A 44 -12.03 -16.01 -2.70
N VAL A 45 -12.26 -15.71 -3.97
CA VAL A 45 -12.11 -14.36 -4.53
C VAL A 45 -13.44 -13.89 -5.07
N GLY A 46 -13.84 -12.67 -4.68
CA GLY A 46 -15.03 -11.98 -5.20
C GLY A 46 -14.62 -11.00 -6.30
N LEU A 47 -15.16 -11.19 -7.53
CA LEU A 47 -14.87 -10.34 -8.69
C LEU A 47 -16.12 -10.08 -9.51
N ASN A 48 -16.15 -8.94 -10.21
CA ASN A 48 -17.11 -8.75 -11.29
C ASN A 48 -16.86 -9.78 -12.41
N LYS A 49 -17.93 -10.31 -13.00
CA LYS A 49 -17.86 -11.38 -14.02
C LYS A 49 -16.99 -11.01 -15.21
N GLU A 50 -16.95 -9.73 -15.58
CA GLU A 50 -16.18 -9.23 -16.73
C GLU A 50 -14.73 -8.88 -16.38
N SER A 51 -14.31 -9.07 -15.13
CA SER A 51 -12.96 -8.74 -14.68
C SER A 51 -11.92 -9.64 -15.35
N LYS A 52 -10.90 -9.01 -15.95
CA LYS A 52 -9.73 -9.72 -16.51
C LYS A 52 -8.95 -10.52 -15.46
N SER A 53 -9.18 -10.25 -14.19
CA SER A 53 -8.53 -10.94 -13.07
C SER A 53 -9.15 -12.32 -12.77
N VAL A 54 -10.34 -12.63 -13.27
CA VAL A 54 -11.00 -13.95 -13.06
C VAL A 54 -10.08 -15.08 -13.52
N THR A 55 -9.63 -15.03 -14.79
CA THR A 55 -8.74 -16.06 -15.34
C THR A 55 -7.43 -16.19 -14.56
N LYS A 56 -6.88 -15.06 -14.09
CA LYS A 56 -5.63 -15.05 -13.29
C LYS A 56 -5.83 -15.72 -11.93
N ALA A 57 -6.92 -15.42 -11.24
CA ALA A 57 -7.21 -16.00 -9.93
C ALA A 57 -7.47 -17.52 -10.06
N GLN A 58 -8.24 -17.94 -11.06
CA GLN A 58 -8.51 -19.36 -11.36
C GLN A 58 -7.22 -20.12 -11.72
N ALA A 59 -6.33 -19.53 -12.52
CA ALA A 59 -5.04 -20.12 -12.87
C ALA A 59 -4.13 -20.35 -11.64
N ASN A 60 -4.30 -19.54 -10.58
CA ASN A 60 -3.65 -19.73 -9.28
C ASN A 60 -4.42 -20.71 -8.35
N GLY A 61 -5.43 -21.41 -8.89
CA GLY A 61 -6.21 -22.41 -8.18
C GLY A 61 -7.12 -21.83 -7.09
N LEU A 62 -7.56 -20.58 -7.22
CA LEU A 62 -8.52 -19.94 -6.33
C LEU A 62 -9.94 -20.11 -6.88
N GLU A 63 -10.89 -20.33 -5.99
CA GLU A 63 -12.31 -20.27 -6.33
C GLU A 63 -12.72 -18.80 -6.52
N VAL A 64 -13.45 -18.53 -7.62
CA VAL A 64 -13.88 -17.18 -7.97
C VAL A 64 -15.40 -17.15 -8.08
N TYR A 65 -16.01 -16.23 -7.36
CA TYR A 65 -17.45 -15.97 -7.35
C TYR A 65 -17.71 -14.51 -7.76
N ASP A 66 -18.97 -14.17 -8.04
CA ASP A 66 -19.37 -12.77 -7.99
C ASP A 66 -19.26 -12.22 -6.56
N ILE A 67 -19.15 -10.89 -6.43
CA ILE A 67 -18.82 -10.25 -5.16
C ILE A 67 -19.86 -10.56 -4.07
N ALA A 68 -21.16 -10.47 -4.42
CA ALA A 68 -22.24 -10.73 -3.46
C ALA A 68 -22.22 -12.18 -2.96
N THR A 69 -22.02 -13.15 -3.86
CA THR A 69 -21.91 -14.57 -3.51
C THR A 69 -20.67 -14.83 -2.65
N ALA A 70 -19.51 -14.21 -2.97
CA ALA A 70 -18.30 -14.34 -2.17
C ALA A 70 -18.50 -13.76 -0.76
N ALA A 71 -19.11 -12.59 -0.63
CA ALA A 71 -19.39 -11.96 0.66
C ALA A 71 -20.33 -12.81 1.52
N LYS A 72 -21.43 -13.29 0.94
CA LYS A 72 -22.46 -14.05 1.67
C LYS A 72 -21.97 -15.37 2.25
N GLN A 73 -21.02 -16.03 1.62
CA GLN A 73 -20.54 -17.35 2.08
C GLN A 73 -19.31 -17.28 3.00
N ALA A 74 -18.78 -16.07 3.26
CA ALA A 74 -17.55 -15.91 4.01
C ALA A 74 -17.77 -15.38 5.42
N ASP A 75 -16.91 -15.78 6.34
CA ASP A 75 -16.84 -15.23 7.69
C ASP A 75 -16.06 -13.92 7.73
N ILE A 76 -15.02 -13.83 6.88
CA ILE A 76 -14.13 -12.67 6.79
C ILE A 76 -14.17 -12.13 5.35
N ILE A 77 -14.56 -10.89 5.20
CA ILE A 77 -14.67 -10.21 3.92
C ILE A 77 -13.60 -9.12 3.87
N MET A 78 -12.52 -9.37 3.14
CA MET A 78 -11.40 -8.44 2.96
C MET A 78 -11.56 -7.65 1.68
N LEU A 79 -11.76 -6.34 1.80
CA LEU A 79 -11.93 -5.43 0.66
C LEU A 79 -10.57 -4.95 0.16
N LEU A 80 -10.22 -5.35 -1.07
CA LEU A 80 -8.95 -5.01 -1.75
C LEU A 80 -9.19 -4.51 -3.17
N VAL A 81 -10.27 -3.79 -3.35
CA VAL A 81 -10.57 -2.97 -4.54
C VAL A 81 -10.05 -1.54 -4.32
N PRO A 82 -9.85 -0.74 -5.37
CA PRO A 82 -9.45 0.66 -5.22
C PRO A 82 -10.40 1.46 -4.33
N ASP A 83 -9.86 2.40 -3.55
CA ASP A 83 -10.62 3.16 -2.55
C ASP A 83 -11.79 3.94 -3.16
N GLU A 84 -11.61 4.47 -4.35
CA GLU A 84 -12.59 5.28 -5.06
C GLU A 84 -13.84 4.52 -5.48
N VAL A 85 -13.74 3.21 -5.74
CA VAL A 85 -14.88 2.35 -6.15
C VAL A 85 -15.41 1.49 -5.00
N MET A 86 -14.67 1.41 -3.91
CA MET A 86 -15.00 0.54 -2.78
C MET A 86 -16.36 0.85 -2.14
N PRO A 87 -16.77 2.12 -1.94
CA PRO A 87 -18.08 2.44 -1.35
C PRO A 87 -19.25 1.95 -2.20
N GLU A 88 -19.17 2.07 -3.53
CA GLU A 88 -20.23 1.59 -4.43
C GLU A 88 -20.35 0.07 -4.36
N ILE A 89 -19.21 -0.64 -4.40
CA ILE A 89 -19.18 -2.10 -4.29
C ILE A 89 -19.72 -2.54 -2.92
N TYR A 90 -19.34 -1.85 -1.85
CA TYR A 90 -19.83 -2.15 -0.51
C TYR A 90 -21.35 -2.02 -0.41
N GLU A 91 -21.92 -0.90 -0.82
CA GLU A 91 -23.37 -0.67 -0.75
C GLU A 91 -24.16 -1.64 -1.64
N LYS A 92 -23.65 -1.95 -2.83
CA LYS A 92 -24.36 -2.78 -3.80
C LYS A 92 -24.27 -4.29 -3.54
N ASP A 93 -23.09 -4.77 -3.22
CA ASP A 93 -22.78 -6.21 -3.27
C ASP A 93 -22.41 -6.82 -1.91
N ILE A 94 -22.06 -6.01 -0.90
CA ILE A 94 -21.52 -6.53 0.36
C ILE A 94 -22.44 -6.28 1.54
N LYS A 95 -22.92 -5.07 1.74
CA LYS A 95 -23.64 -4.63 2.93
C LYS A 95 -24.80 -5.54 3.32
N ASP A 96 -25.68 -5.86 2.36
CA ASP A 96 -26.85 -6.71 2.59
C ASP A 96 -26.51 -8.23 2.62
N ASN A 97 -25.25 -8.58 2.41
CA ASN A 97 -24.73 -9.94 2.47
C ASN A 97 -23.85 -10.19 3.71
N LEU A 98 -23.75 -9.22 4.62
CA LEU A 98 -23.09 -9.39 5.91
C LEU A 98 -24.05 -9.96 6.92
N ASP A 99 -23.62 -11.04 7.58
CA ASP A 99 -24.33 -11.60 8.74
C ASP A 99 -23.73 -11.03 10.05
N ALA A 100 -24.55 -10.97 11.08
CA ALA A 100 -24.09 -10.56 12.41
C ALA A 100 -22.91 -11.43 12.88
N GLY A 101 -21.84 -10.79 13.32
CA GLY A 101 -20.60 -11.46 13.73
C GLY A 101 -19.58 -11.70 12.62
N ASN A 102 -19.90 -11.41 11.36
CA ASN A 102 -18.90 -11.39 10.28
C ASN A 102 -17.77 -10.40 10.58
N TYR A 103 -16.67 -10.55 9.87
CA TYR A 103 -15.52 -9.66 9.95
C TYR A 103 -15.37 -8.93 8.63
N LEU A 104 -15.58 -7.61 8.66
CA LEU A 104 -15.29 -6.72 7.55
C LEU A 104 -13.85 -6.22 7.70
N ALA A 105 -13.02 -6.41 6.67
CA ALA A 105 -11.59 -6.17 6.76
C ALA A 105 -11.07 -5.30 5.60
N PHE A 106 -10.02 -4.55 5.88
CA PHE A 106 -9.40 -3.59 4.96
C PHE A 106 -7.88 -3.71 5.00
N ALA A 107 -7.19 -3.33 3.90
CA ALA A 107 -5.74 -3.16 3.92
C ALA A 107 -5.33 -1.69 4.07
N HIS A 108 -6.24 -0.76 3.84
CA HIS A 108 -6.13 0.67 4.09
C HIS A 108 -7.48 1.18 4.59
N ALA A 109 -7.47 2.07 5.57
CA ALA A 109 -8.69 2.44 6.28
C ALA A 109 -9.41 3.68 5.73
N PHE A 110 -9.03 4.20 4.56
CA PHE A 110 -9.55 5.43 3.94
C PHE A 110 -11.07 5.54 4.01
N ASN A 111 -11.77 4.54 3.50
CA ASN A 111 -13.22 4.58 3.37
C ASN A 111 -13.97 4.56 4.72
N VAL A 112 -13.42 3.88 5.72
CA VAL A 112 -14.00 3.90 7.08
C VAL A 112 -13.63 5.18 7.81
N HIS A 113 -12.38 5.63 7.70
CA HIS A 113 -11.90 6.85 8.36
C HIS A 113 -12.66 8.10 7.90
N TYR A 114 -12.90 8.23 6.60
CA TYR A 114 -13.64 9.37 6.02
C TYR A 114 -15.14 9.10 5.84
N ASN A 115 -15.70 8.11 6.55
CA ASN A 115 -17.13 7.77 6.57
C ASN A 115 -17.76 7.54 5.17
N GLN A 116 -16.96 7.05 4.21
CA GLN A 116 -17.48 6.60 2.92
C GLN A 116 -18.11 5.20 3.04
N ILE A 117 -17.65 4.41 4.01
CA ILE A 117 -18.25 3.14 4.45
C ILE A 117 -18.52 3.25 5.95
N VAL A 118 -19.77 3.04 6.33
CA VAL A 118 -20.20 2.93 7.73
C VAL A 118 -20.63 1.47 7.97
N PRO A 119 -19.79 0.66 8.64
CA PRO A 119 -20.12 -0.74 8.91
C PRO A 119 -21.33 -0.86 9.83
N PRO A 120 -22.16 -1.95 9.68
CA PRO A 120 -23.23 -2.26 10.64
C PRO A 120 -22.68 -2.48 12.05
N GLU A 121 -23.50 -2.17 13.06
CA GLU A 121 -23.07 -2.27 14.46
C GLU A 121 -22.81 -3.70 14.95
N ASP A 122 -23.34 -4.70 14.27
CA ASP A 122 -23.29 -6.12 14.66
C ASP A 122 -22.18 -6.93 13.98
N VAL A 123 -21.32 -6.28 13.16
CA VAL A 123 -20.14 -6.90 12.56
C VAL A 123 -18.86 -6.51 13.28
N ASN A 124 -17.81 -7.29 13.09
CA ASN A 124 -16.46 -6.95 13.53
C ASN A 124 -15.72 -6.21 12.40
N VAL A 125 -14.89 -5.24 12.73
CA VAL A 125 -14.15 -4.47 11.73
C VAL A 125 -12.69 -4.36 12.11
N PHE A 126 -11.80 -4.77 11.19
CA PHE A 126 -10.36 -4.65 11.39
C PHE A 126 -9.62 -4.27 10.11
N MET A 127 -8.37 -3.90 10.28
CA MET A 127 -7.46 -3.60 9.20
C MET A 127 -6.17 -4.39 9.36
N VAL A 128 -5.61 -4.84 8.24
CA VAL A 128 -4.23 -5.36 8.14
C VAL A 128 -3.58 -4.71 6.92
N ALA A 129 -2.67 -3.79 7.17
CA ALA A 129 -1.98 -2.97 6.17
C ALA A 129 -0.51 -3.40 6.01
N PRO A 130 -0.16 -4.27 5.06
CA PRO A 130 1.23 -4.57 4.74
C PRO A 130 1.92 -3.31 4.18
N LYS A 131 3.08 -2.94 4.74
CA LYS A 131 3.82 -1.75 4.33
C LYS A 131 4.74 -2.06 3.15
N SER A 132 4.13 -2.47 2.03
CA SER A 132 4.80 -2.78 0.77
C SER A 132 3.78 -2.95 -0.38
N PRO A 133 4.16 -2.69 -1.63
CA PRO A 133 3.33 -3.06 -2.78
C PRO A 133 3.02 -4.56 -2.81
N GLY A 134 1.83 -4.94 -3.28
CA GLY A 134 1.34 -6.31 -3.20
C GLY A 134 2.23 -7.36 -3.88
N HIS A 135 2.86 -7.04 -5.03
CA HIS A 135 3.80 -7.96 -5.67
C HIS A 135 5.03 -8.26 -4.81
N MET A 136 5.45 -7.33 -3.95
CA MET A 136 6.52 -7.53 -2.98
C MET A 136 6.05 -8.37 -1.79
N VAL A 137 4.80 -8.16 -1.33
CA VAL A 137 4.19 -9.02 -0.30
C VAL A 137 4.20 -10.47 -0.75
N ARG A 138 3.80 -10.76 -2.00
CA ARG A 138 3.85 -12.12 -2.57
C ARG A 138 5.27 -12.64 -2.68
N ARG A 139 6.16 -11.90 -3.33
CA ARG A 139 7.56 -12.32 -3.56
C ARG A 139 8.31 -12.61 -2.26
N GLN A 140 8.14 -11.78 -1.23
CA GLN A 140 8.78 -12.01 0.06
C GLN A 140 8.22 -13.25 0.75
N TYR A 141 6.92 -13.49 0.64
CA TYR A 141 6.29 -14.70 1.16
C TYR A 141 6.86 -15.97 0.51
N GLU A 142 6.96 -16.01 -0.83
CA GLU A 142 7.54 -17.13 -1.59
C GLU A 142 8.99 -17.40 -1.23
N ASN A 143 9.75 -16.36 -0.91
CA ASN A 143 11.13 -16.46 -0.44
C ASN A 143 11.27 -16.88 1.05
N GLY A 144 10.17 -17.25 1.71
CA GLY A 144 10.19 -17.59 3.14
C GLY A 144 10.35 -16.38 4.07
N LYS A 145 10.33 -15.17 3.53
CA LYS A 145 10.38 -13.89 4.24
C LYS A 145 8.98 -13.30 4.39
N GLY A 146 8.89 -12.10 4.92
CA GLY A 146 7.64 -11.33 5.00
C GLY A 146 7.88 -9.85 4.78
N VAL A 147 6.82 -9.08 4.76
CA VAL A 147 6.87 -7.62 4.89
C VAL A 147 6.17 -7.21 6.18
N PRO A 148 6.63 -6.16 6.87
CA PRO A 148 5.96 -5.68 8.08
C PRO A 148 4.53 -5.25 7.77
N ALA A 149 3.63 -5.43 8.73
CA ALA A 149 2.25 -4.95 8.62
C ALA A 149 1.82 -4.19 9.87
N LEU A 150 0.92 -3.24 9.67
CA LEU A 150 0.14 -2.65 10.75
C LEU A 150 -1.20 -3.37 10.85
N TYR A 151 -1.72 -3.55 12.08
CA TYR A 151 -3.09 -3.98 12.29
C TYR A 151 -3.82 -3.00 13.21
N ALA A 152 -5.12 -2.90 13.01
CA ALA A 152 -5.99 -2.12 13.87
C ALA A 152 -7.37 -2.76 13.98
N VAL A 153 -8.01 -2.60 15.12
CA VAL A 153 -9.41 -2.97 15.36
C VAL A 153 -10.24 -1.69 15.42
N TYR A 154 -11.26 -1.60 14.56
CA TYR A 154 -12.23 -0.51 14.58
C TYR A 154 -13.47 -0.86 15.41
N GLN A 155 -13.98 -2.10 15.25
CA GLN A 155 -15.17 -2.59 15.92
C GLN A 155 -14.97 -4.05 16.33
N ASP A 156 -15.26 -4.38 17.59
CA ASP A 156 -15.09 -5.72 18.15
C ASP A 156 -16.37 -6.18 18.89
N LYS A 157 -17.22 -6.92 18.19
CA LYS A 157 -18.46 -7.47 18.74
C LYS A 157 -18.27 -8.87 19.33
N SER A 158 -17.29 -9.59 18.84
CA SER A 158 -17.03 -10.98 19.24
C SER A 158 -15.95 -11.11 20.34
N ASN A 159 -15.35 -10.01 20.78
CA ASN A 159 -14.23 -9.94 21.74
C ASN A 159 -12.99 -10.76 21.30
N ASN A 160 -12.81 -10.95 19.98
CA ASN A 160 -11.67 -11.68 19.43
C ASN A 160 -11.13 -11.09 18.12
N THR A 161 -11.61 -9.91 17.70
CA THR A 161 -11.24 -9.29 16.43
C THR A 161 -9.73 -9.03 16.34
N GLU A 162 -9.09 -8.67 17.44
CA GLU A 162 -7.62 -8.51 17.49
C GLU A 162 -6.90 -9.83 17.19
N LEU A 163 -7.38 -10.94 17.72
CA LEU A 163 -6.78 -12.27 17.45
C LEU A 163 -6.92 -12.64 15.98
N ILE A 164 -8.08 -12.38 15.38
CA ILE A 164 -8.37 -12.60 13.96
C ILE A 164 -7.46 -11.73 13.08
N ALA A 165 -7.34 -10.43 13.38
CA ALA A 165 -6.48 -9.50 12.63
C ALA A 165 -5.01 -9.94 12.64
N LYS A 166 -4.47 -10.31 13.80
CA LYS A 166 -3.10 -10.82 13.92
C LYS A 166 -2.90 -12.15 13.19
N ALA A 167 -3.86 -13.08 13.31
CA ALA A 167 -3.80 -14.37 12.62
C ALA A 167 -3.87 -14.18 11.09
N TYR A 168 -4.70 -13.26 10.59
CA TYR A 168 -4.74 -12.88 9.19
C TYR A 168 -3.38 -12.31 8.72
N ALA A 169 -2.83 -11.37 9.48
CA ALA A 169 -1.52 -10.78 9.18
C ALA A 169 -0.39 -11.83 9.15
N LYS A 170 -0.41 -12.81 10.06
CA LYS A 170 0.49 -13.98 10.02
C LYS A 170 0.24 -14.80 8.76
N GLY A 171 -1.01 -15.08 8.40
CA GLY A 171 -1.40 -15.86 7.22
C GLY A 171 -0.87 -15.28 5.91
N ILE A 172 -0.79 -13.96 5.78
CA ILE A 172 -0.16 -13.31 4.63
C ILE A 172 1.38 -13.21 4.72
N GLY A 173 2.00 -13.70 5.80
CA GLY A 173 3.44 -13.78 6.01
C GLY A 173 4.07 -12.64 6.80
N SER A 174 3.30 -11.66 7.28
CA SER A 174 3.83 -10.47 7.95
C SER A 174 4.46 -10.78 9.32
N GLY A 175 4.04 -11.85 9.98
CA GLY A 175 4.61 -12.27 11.26
C GLY A 175 6.09 -12.68 11.20
N ARG A 176 6.61 -12.96 9.99
CA ARG A 176 8.04 -13.22 9.76
C ARG A 176 8.90 -11.96 9.85
N SER A 177 8.30 -10.78 9.63
CA SER A 177 9.00 -9.48 9.67
C SER A 177 8.56 -8.59 10.82
N GLY A 178 7.34 -8.77 11.31
CA GLY A 178 6.78 -8.04 12.44
C GLY A 178 5.45 -7.37 12.13
N ILE A 179 4.56 -7.42 13.12
CA ILE A 179 3.23 -6.85 13.06
C ILE A 179 3.10 -5.89 14.23
N LEU A 180 2.65 -4.66 13.96
CA LEU A 180 2.47 -3.62 14.97
C LEU A 180 1.03 -3.17 15.05
N GLU A 181 0.58 -2.87 16.25
CA GLU A 181 -0.72 -2.27 16.49
C GLU A 181 -0.73 -0.79 16.10
N THR A 182 -1.85 -0.37 15.48
CA THR A 182 -2.13 1.02 15.15
C THR A 182 -3.62 1.33 15.34
N THR A 183 -4.09 2.46 14.85
CA THR A 183 -5.50 2.81 14.74
C THR A 183 -5.84 3.12 13.28
N PHE A 184 -7.12 3.05 12.91
CA PHE A 184 -7.59 3.46 11.58
C PHE A 184 -7.17 4.89 11.25
N LYS A 185 -7.29 5.80 12.22
CA LYS A 185 -6.84 7.20 12.07
C LYS A 185 -5.33 7.31 11.84
N GLU A 186 -4.52 6.70 12.72
CA GLU A 186 -3.06 6.80 12.62
C GLU A 186 -2.56 6.21 11.30
N GLU A 187 -3.11 5.07 10.87
CA GLU A 187 -2.72 4.43 9.62
C GLU A 187 -3.04 5.32 8.41
N VAL A 188 -4.29 5.80 8.27
CA VAL A 188 -4.69 6.63 7.13
C VAL A 188 -3.89 7.92 7.06
N GLU A 189 -3.80 8.65 8.17
CA GLU A 189 -3.11 9.93 8.19
C GLU A 189 -1.61 9.79 7.87
N THR A 190 -0.96 8.77 8.40
CA THR A 190 0.49 8.56 8.18
C THR A 190 0.80 7.93 6.82
N ASP A 191 -0.05 7.06 6.32
CA ASP A 191 0.11 6.44 5.00
C ASP A 191 -0.06 7.49 3.89
N LEU A 192 -1.19 8.22 3.88
CA LEU A 192 -1.43 9.30 2.93
C LEU A 192 -0.34 10.38 2.99
N PHE A 193 0.10 10.76 4.19
CA PHE A 193 1.19 11.72 4.33
C PHE A 193 2.50 11.16 3.76
N GLY A 194 2.85 9.93 4.11
CA GLY A 194 4.09 9.29 3.67
C GLY A 194 4.18 9.19 2.14
N GLU A 195 3.11 8.74 1.49
CA GLU A 195 3.09 8.61 0.04
C GLU A 195 3.10 9.95 -0.69
N GLN A 196 2.36 10.97 -0.20
CA GLN A 196 2.31 12.28 -0.83
C GLN A 196 3.59 13.07 -0.65
N VAL A 197 4.14 13.10 0.56
CA VAL A 197 5.25 13.99 0.91
C VAL A 197 6.61 13.36 0.64
N VAL A 198 6.76 12.04 0.82
CA VAL A 198 8.06 11.37 0.78
C VAL A 198 8.14 10.32 -0.32
N LEU A 199 7.31 9.26 -0.25
CA LEU A 199 7.52 8.02 -0.98
C LEU A 199 7.19 8.10 -2.47
N CYS A 200 6.17 8.85 -2.83
CA CYS A 200 5.72 8.99 -4.23
C CYS A 200 5.84 10.45 -4.69
N GLY A 201 5.17 11.39 -4.03
CA GLY A 201 5.19 12.79 -4.44
C GLY A 201 6.58 13.41 -4.33
N GLY A 202 7.14 13.45 -3.11
CA GLY A 202 8.41 14.12 -2.84
C GLY A 202 9.59 13.53 -3.60
N VAL A 203 9.79 12.21 -3.56
CA VAL A 203 10.94 11.57 -4.22
C VAL A 203 10.88 11.68 -5.74
N VAL A 204 9.69 11.58 -6.34
CA VAL A 204 9.53 11.68 -7.80
C VAL A 204 9.85 13.11 -8.28
N GLU A 205 9.33 14.15 -7.59
CA GLU A 205 9.66 15.54 -7.95
C GLU A 205 11.12 15.88 -7.70
N LEU A 206 11.76 15.34 -6.64
CA LEU A 206 13.19 15.51 -6.39
C LEU A 206 14.03 14.94 -7.52
N MET A 207 13.76 13.69 -7.94
CA MET A 207 14.46 13.04 -9.07
C MET A 207 14.25 13.80 -10.36
N LYS A 208 13.02 14.19 -10.66
CA LYS A 208 12.67 14.91 -11.87
C LYS A 208 13.37 16.28 -11.93
N SER A 209 13.28 17.06 -10.86
CA SER A 209 13.93 18.37 -10.79
C SER A 209 15.45 18.28 -10.90
N GLY A 210 16.08 17.30 -10.26
CA GLY A 210 17.54 17.09 -10.40
C GLY A 210 17.94 16.74 -11.84
N PHE A 211 17.18 15.84 -12.48
CA PHE A 211 17.38 15.48 -13.88
C PHE A 211 17.22 16.70 -14.81
N GLU A 212 16.16 17.48 -14.65
CA GLU A 212 15.88 18.67 -15.46
C GLU A 212 17.03 19.70 -15.37
N VAL A 213 17.47 20.03 -14.15
CA VAL A 213 18.56 20.98 -13.90
C VAL A 213 19.86 20.55 -14.58
N LEU A 214 20.21 19.25 -14.53
CA LEU A 214 21.41 18.75 -15.21
C LEU A 214 21.28 18.84 -16.73
N VAL A 215 20.15 18.48 -17.29
CA VAL A 215 19.91 18.56 -18.75
C VAL A 215 19.89 20.01 -19.23
N GLU A 216 19.27 20.92 -18.51
CA GLU A 216 19.27 22.36 -18.80
C GLU A 216 20.70 22.96 -18.77
N ALA A 217 21.54 22.44 -17.88
CA ALA A 217 22.97 22.81 -17.82
C ALA A 217 23.83 22.20 -18.93
N GLY A 218 23.25 21.41 -19.85
CA GLY A 218 23.90 20.83 -21.01
C GLY A 218 24.53 19.47 -20.81
N TYR A 219 24.28 18.81 -19.68
CA TYR A 219 24.69 17.41 -19.46
C TYR A 219 23.81 16.44 -20.27
N SER A 220 24.34 15.26 -20.59
CA SER A 220 23.58 14.24 -21.32
C SER A 220 22.41 13.70 -20.47
N GLN A 221 21.30 13.34 -21.10
CA GLN A 221 20.14 12.76 -20.42
C GLN A 221 20.49 11.43 -19.76
N GLU A 222 21.40 10.66 -20.37
CA GLU A 222 21.89 9.40 -19.82
C GLU A 222 22.60 9.60 -18.48
N ALA A 223 23.56 10.54 -18.40
CA ALA A 223 24.26 10.85 -17.16
C ALA A 223 23.29 11.37 -16.09
N ALA A 224 22.42 12.32 -16.45
CA ALA A 224 21.41 12.85 -15.54
C ALA A 224 20.47 11.76 -15.01
N TYR A 225 20.08 10.78 -15.83
CA TYR A 225 19.24 9.66 -15.41
C TYR A 225 19.97 8.71 -14.44
N PHE A 226 21.24 8.41 -14.70
CA PHE A 226 22.03 7.58 -13.78
C PHE A 226 22.15 8.21 -12.40
N GLU A 227 22.54 9.46 -12.34
CA GLU A 227 22.78 10.18 -11.08
C GLU A 227 21.51 10.45 -10.29
N CYS A 228 20.41 10.83 -10.96
CA CYS A 228 19.21 11.27 -10.26
C CYS A 228 18.17 10.15 -10.06
N VAL A 229 18.24 9.05 -10.83
CA VAL A 229 17.20 8.01 -10.81
C VAL A 229 17.77 6.64 -10.51
N ASN A 230 18.72 6.18 -11.31
CA ASN A 230 19.19 4.80 -11.23
C ASN A 230 19.93 4.51 -9.91
N GLU A 231 20.80 5.40 -9.49
CA GLU A 231 21.61 5.23 -8.27
C GLU A 231 20.77 5.40 -7.00
N MET A 232 19.66 6.13 -7.05
CA MET A 232 18.77 6.35 -5.91
C MET A 232 18.36 5.03 -5.22
N LYS A 233 18.08 3.99 -6.01
CA LYS A 233 17.73 2.66 -5.43
C LYS A 233 18.82 2.13 -4.54
N LEU A 234 20.07 2.21 -4.93
CA LEU A 234 21.22 1.66 -4.17
C LEU A 234 21.42 2.43 -2.86
N ILE A 235 21.23 3.74 -2.88
CA ILE A 235 21.28 4.59 -1.68
C ILE A 235 20.14 4.22 -0.73
N ILE A 236 18.92 4.07 -1.26
CA ILE A 236 17.75 3.68 -0.45
C ILE A 236 17.90 2.27 0.12
N ASP A 237 18.47 1.33 -0.63
CA ASP A 237 18.73 -0.02 -0.13
C ASP A 237 19.67 0.01 1.10
N MET A 238 20.75 0.82 1.07
CA MET A 238 21.67 0.97 2.21
C MET A 238 20.98 1.58 3.45
N ILE A 239 20.10 2.58 3.23
CA ILE A 239 19.31 3.17 4.32
C ILE A 239 18.32 2.13 4.89
N TYR A 240 17.66 1.36 4.03
CA TYR A 240 16.71 0.32 4.43
C TYR A 240 17.38 -0.79 5.24
N GLU A 241 18.56 -1.23 4.83
CA GLU A 241 19.29 -2.34 5.45
C GLU A 241 19.93 -1.98 6.78
N GLY A 242 20.44 -0.75 6.93
CA GLY A 242 21.24 -0.38 8.11
C GLY A 242 21.01 1.03 8.66
N GLY A 243 20.07 1.78 8.11
CA GLY A 243 19.77 3.15 8.51
C GLY A 243 20.69 4.19 7.84
N ILE A 244 20.39 5.47 8.10
CA ILE A 244 21.11 6.61 7.49
C ILE A 244 22.60 6.55 7.81
N MET A 245 22.97 6.24 9.05
CA MET A 245 24.38 6.13 9.44
C MET A 245 25.13 5.00 8.73
N ASN A 246 24.46 3.90 8.39
CA ASN A 246 25.06 2.84 7.58
C ASN A 246 25.32 3.31 6.15
N MET A 247 24.38 4.04 5.57
CA MET A 247 24.55 4.66 4.27
C MET A 247 25.72 5.64 4.28
N ASN A 248 25.79 6.55 5.28
CA ASN A 248 26.88 7.53 5.42
C ASN A 248 28.26 6.87 5.55
N ASN A 249 28.36 5.76 6.29
CA ASN A 249 29.61 5.00 6.42
C ASN A 249 30.03 4.27 5.13
N SER A 250 29.13 4.13 4.17
CA SER A 250 29.33 3.37 2.92
C SER A 250 29.60 4.26 1.72
N ILE A 251 29.23 5.54 1.77
CA ILE A 251 29.46 6.52 0.73
C ILE A 251 30.80 7.25 0.90
N SER A 252 31.21 8.06 -0.09
CA SER A 252 32.41 8.87 0.02
C SER A 252 32.25 10.06 0.98
N ASN A 253 33.33 10.50 1.60
CA ASN A 253 33.34 11.71 2.44
C ASN A 253 32.82 12.94 1.67
N THR A 254 33.00 12.99 0.35
CA THR A 254 32.50 14.09 -0.49
C THR A 254 30.98 14.06 -0.58
N ALA A 255 30.39 12.87 -0.75
CA ALA A 255 28.93 12.71 -0.78
C ALA A 255 28.31 13.00 0.59
N GLU A 256 28.89 12.48 1.68
CA GLU A 256 28.45 12.75 3.05
C GLU A 256 28.51 14.25 3.38
N PHE A 257 29.61 14.94 3.00
CA PHE A 257 29.72 16.38 3.18
C PHE A 257 28.63 17.12 2.39
N GLY A 258 28.39 16.71 1.13
CA GLY A 258 27.32 17.26 0.30
C GLY A 258 25.95 17.12 0.94
N GLU A 259 25.62 15.95 1.51
CA GLU A 259 24.38 15.70 2.25
C GLU A 259 24.18 16.73 3.36
N TYR A 260 25.19 16.95 4.21
CA TYR A 260 25.07 17.83 5.38
C TYR A 260 24.94 19.31 5.02
N VAL A 261 25.58 19.77 3.95
CA VAL A 261 25.59 21.20 3.58
C VAL A 261 24.53 21.58 2.56
N VAL A 262 24.05 20.63 1.72
CA VAL A 262 23.11 20.91 0.64
C VAL A 262 21.70 20.43 0.98
N GLY A 263 21.53 19.30 1.63
CA GLY A 263 20.21 18.73 1.91
C GLY A 263 19.25 19.74 2.58
N LYS A 264 19.74 20.50 3.56
CA LYS A 264 18.97 21.55 4.26
C LYS A 264 18.66 22.78 3.42
N LYS A 265 19.36 22.99 2.30
CA LYS A 265 19.06 24.07 1.33
C LYS A 265 17.92 23.67 0.39
N ILE A 266 17.76 22.39 0.14
CA ILE A 266 16.69 21.83 -0.68
C ILE A 266 15.42 21.64 0.15
N ILE A 267 15.55 20.96 1.29
CA ILE A 267 14.44 20.77 2.24
C ILE A 267 14.51 21.83 3.34
N THR A 268 13.94 22.99 3.05
CA THR A 268 13.97 24.19 3.90
C THR A 268 12.87 24.15 4.97
N GLN A 269 12.81 25.19 5.82
CA GLN A 269 11.69 25.36 6.76
C GLN A 269 10.37 25.65 6.02
N ASP A 270 10.41 26.31 4.86
CA ASP A 270 9.22 26.55 4.03
C ASP A 270 8.72 25.22 3.46
N THR A 271 9.61 24.35 2.97
CA THR A 271 9.26 22.98 2.58
C THR A 271 8.56 22.23 3.71
N LYS A 272 9.10 22.32 4.95
CA LYS A 272 8.46 21.70 6.13
C LYS A 272 7.10 22.32 6.47
N GLN A 273 6.91 23.60 6.17
CA GLN A 273 5.62 24.25 6.37
C GLN A 273 4.58 23.68 5.39
N VAL A 274 4.93 23.52 4.13
CA VAL A 274 4.07 22.84 3.13
C VAL A 274 3.75 21.40 3.58
N MET A 275 4.72 20.66 4.11
CA MET A 275 4.44 19.31 4.65
C MET A 275 3.40 19.32 5.79
N ARG A 276 3.41 20.35 6.67
CA ARG A 276 2.39 20.49 7.72
C ARG A 276 1.02 20.80 7.13
N GLU A 277 0.94 21.64 6.11
CA GLU A 277 -0.29 21.97 5.41
C GLU A 277 -0.90 20.74 4.75
N VAL A 278 -0.10 19.94 4.05
CA VAL A 278 -0.53 18.63 3.50
C VAL A 278 -1.08 17.72 4.60
N LEU A 279 -0.41 17.65 5.77
CA LEU A 279 -0.92 16.85 6.88
C LEU A 279 -2.27 17.36 7.41
N GLU A 280 -2.46 18.67 7.50
CA GLU A 280 -3.73 19.25 7.93
C GLU A 280 -4.84 18.98 6.89
N ASP A 281 -4.57 19.06 5.60
CA ASP A 281 -5.53 18.75 4.53
C ASP A 281 -5.96 17.27 4.57
N ILE A 282 -5.05 16.37 4.94
CA ILE A 282 -5.37 14.96 5.19
C ILE A 282 -6.28 14.84 6.41
N LYS A 283 -5.93 15.46 7.54
CA LYS A 283 -6.64 15.33 8.82
C LYS A 283 -8.05 15.95 8.78
N ASN A 284 -8.23 17.06 8.07
CA ASN A 284 -9.51 17.76 7.96
C ASN A 284 -10.42 17.20 6.84
N GLY A 285 -9.89 16.31 5.98
CA GLY A 285 -10.62 15.63 4.91
C GLY A 285 -10.63 16.39 3.57
N ASP A 286 -9.93 17.50 3.43
CA ASP A 286 -9.86 18.27 2.17
C ASP A 286 -9.23 17.44 1.06
N PHE A 287 -8.14 16.72 1.35
CA PHE A 287 -7.54 15.77 0.40
C PHE A 287 -8.54 14.67 -0.01
N ALA A 288 -9.20 14.05 0.95
CA ALA A 288 -10.16 12.97 0.66
C ALA A 288 -11.32 13.46 -0.22
N LYS A 289 -11.84 14.64 0.08
CA LYS A 289 -12.88 15.29 -0.73
C LYS A 289 -12.40 15.55 -2.15
N GLU A 290 -11.19 16.11 -2.32
CA GLU A 290 -10.62 16.39 -3.65
C GLU A 290 -10.46 15.09 -4.45
N PHE A 291 -9.91 14.03 -3.85
CA PHE A 291 -9.71 12.72 -4.48
C PHE A 291 -11.05 12.08 -4.92
N ILE A 292 -12.05 12.07 -4.04
CA ILE A 292 -13.38 11.52 -4.35
C ILE A 292 -14.05 12.30 -5.49
N LEU A 293 -13.90 13.63 -5.54
CA LEU A 293 -14.45 14.46 -6.62
C LEU A 293 -13.70 14.27 -7.94
N GLU A 294 -12.38 14.08 -7.89
CA GLU A 294 -11.55 13.79 -9.04
C GLU A 294 -11.97 12.48 -9.72
N GLU A 295 -12.23 11.45 -8.92
CA GLU A 295 -12.73 10.16 -9.43
C GLU A 295 -14.12 10.33 -10.07
N LYS A 296 -15.05 10.98 -9.39
CA LYS A 296 -16.40 11.24 -9.93
C LYS A 296 -16.40 12.05 -11.23
N ALA A 297 -15.35 12.83 -11.46
CA ALA A 297 -15.12 13.56 -12.71
C ALA A 297 -14.37 12.74 -13.78
N ASN A 298 -14.13 11.43 -13.59
CA ASN A 298 -13.34 10.54 -14.45
C ASN A 298 -11.85 10.91 -14.51
N ASN A 299 -11.28 11.34 -13.39
CA ASN A 299 -9.84 11.50 -13.19
C ASN A 299 -9.13 12.48 -14.15
N PRO A 300 -9.65 13.70 -14.40
CA PRO A 300 -9.04 14.63 -15.35
C PRO A 300 -7.61 15.04 -15.00
N LYS A 301 -7.31 15.32 -13.72
CA LYS A 301 -5.95 15.68 -13.26
C LYS A 301 -5.00 14.48 -13.40
N ILE A 302 -5.40 13.31 -12.92
CA ILE A 302 -4.61 12.09 -12.99
C ILE A 302 -4.27 11.76 -14.44
N ASN A 303 -5.23 11.85 -15.35
CA ASN A 303 -5.02 11.55 -16.77
C ASN A 303 -4.09 12.57 -17.44
N ALA A 304 -4.22 13.86 -17.12
CA ALA A 304 -3.32 14.89 -17.62
C ALA A 304 -1.87 14.66 -17.13
N HIS A 305 -1.69 14.38 -15.84
CA HIS A 305 -0.36 14.08 -15.30
C HIS A 305 0.26 12.81 -15.87
N ARG A 306 -0.52 11.75 -16.07
CA ARG A 306 -0.04 10.52 -16.73
C ARG A 306 0.44 10.79 -18.15
N GLN A 307 -0.28 11.63 -18.91
CA GLN A 307 0.14 11.99 -20.27
C GLN A 307 1.43 12.85 -20.25
N ASN A 308 1.50 13.86 -19.39
CA ASN A 308 2.68 14.70 -19.26
C ASN A 308 3.92 13.88 -18.88
N MET A 309 3.79 12.96 -17.91
CA MET A 309 4.90 12.11 -17.50
C MET A 309 5.34 11.15 -18.62
N LYS A 310 4.40 10.55 -19.35
CA LYS A 310 4.71 9.69 -20.49
C LYS A 310 5.53 10.42 -21.57
N ASP A 311 5.27 11.71 -21.76
CA ASP A 311 5.96 12.53 -22.75
C ASP A 311 7.27 13.16 -22.24
N HIS A 312 7.52 13.06 -20.94
CA HIS A 312 8.72 13.61 -20.30
C HIS A 312 10.00 12.89 -20.75
N SER A 313 11.09 13.65 -20.91
CA SER A 313 12.38 13.11 -21.37
C SER A 313 12.98 12.07 -20.42
N ILE A 314 12.78 12.22 -19.11
CA ILE A 314 13.21 11.26 -18.07
C ILE A 314 12.63 9.86 -18.30
N GLU A 315 11.33 9.75 -18.68
CA GLU A 315 10.70 8.46 -18.97
C GLU A 315 11.15 7.87 -20.30
N LYS A 316 11.37 8.72 -21.31
CA LYS A 316 11.86 8.30 -22.63
C LYS A 316 13.26 7.72 -22.54
N ILE A 317 14.20 8.45 -21.90
CA ILE A 317 15.58 7.96 -21.74
C ILE A 317 15.65 6.76 -20.80
N GLY A 318 14.88 6.77 -19.69
CA GLY A 318 14.81 5.66 -18.76
C GLY A 318 14.32 4.38 -19.41
N THR A 319 13.32 4.47 -20.31
CA THR A 319 12.82 3.32 -21.07
C THR A 319 13.87 2.75 -22.02
N GLN A 320 14.67 3.60 -22.65
CA GLN A 320 15.76 3.15 -23.51
C GLN A 320 16.87 2.46 -22.71
N LEU A 321 17.31 3.07 -21.63
CA LEU A 321 18.37 2.53 -20.77
C LEU A 321 17.98 1.19 -20.15
N ARG A 322 16.75 1.05 -19.60
CA ARG A 322 16.24 -0.22 -19.06
C ARG A 322 16.18 -1.35 -20.09
N LYS A 323 16.02 -1.03 -21.39
CA LYS A 323 16.05 -2.04 -22.47
C LYS A 323 17.47 -2.46 -22.85
N LEU A 324 18.43 -1.55 -22.73
CA LEU A 324 19.84 -1.80 -23.11
C LEU A 324 20.63 -2.46 -21.98
N MET A 325 20.26 -2.17 -20.76
CA MET A 325 20.89 -2.67 -19.55
C MET A 325 19.96 -3.70 -18.91
N THR A 326 20.42 -4.91 -18.73
CA THR A 326 19.72 -5.94 -17.94
C THR A 326 19.70 -5.50 -16.47
N MET A 327 18.78 -4.64 -16.11
CA MET A 327 18.57 -4.16 -14.73
C MET A 327 17.48 -4.95 -14.02
#